data_b4e3a911f1ae825cc27ac92ccf6a0f30
#
_entry.id   b4e3a911f1ae825cc27ac92ccf6a0f30
#
_cell.length_a   1.000
_cell.length_b   1.000
_cell.length_c   1.000
_cell.angle_alpha   90.00
_cell.angle_beta   90.00
_cell.angle_gamma   90.00
#
_symmetry.space_group_name_H-M   'P 1'
#
loop_
_entity.id
_entity.type
_entity.pdbx_description
1 polymer ?
#
loop_
_entity_poly.entity_id
_entity_poly.type
_entity_poly.pdbx_seq_one_letter_code
_entity_poly.pdbx_strand_id
1 'polypeptide(L)'
;MGNYLQCLALPYVIMVTGFSVLSYYMPVRDGITELSLSQIGEKIFITSIGPYWFIQTMIICGTLYYFSFRGRNWNDLHKNYTKRDTYASLFVFALTLLLISKTPALSASAAAYYFIGVVIRQSKTEWSKLFRHEFFAIFLWIYLLYRDDWYDWGNLAIVFSCWCCISCLLFLQHLLDIPERFKDFSPMIEKVAKVTNRIKDTLLYIGRNTLPIYLFHPIFTMAAKFYHPLFAWDPSEISFAAVTVILAIIGSLLIAKVMEKTKLAYLFGKGKLLR
;
A
#
# COMPACT_ATOMS: atom_id res chain seq x y z
N MET A 1 -3.18 -20.31 3.89
CA MET A 1 -2.36 -19.55 4.86
C MET A 1 -0.87 -19.62 4.52
N GLY A 2 -0.29 -20.80 4.25
CA GLY A 2 1.14 -20.94 3.96
C GLY A 2 1.66 -19.99 2.86
N ASN A 3 1.01 -19.94 1.72
CA ASN A 3 1.41 -19.03 0.62
C ASN A 3 1.29 -17.55 0.97
N TYR A 4 0.31 -17.16 1.81
CA TYR A 4 0.14 -15.77 2.24
C TYR A 4 1.28 -15.35 3.17
N LEU A 5 1.59 -16.16 4.16
CA LEU A 5 2.69 -15.91 5.09
C LEU A 5 4.05 -15.90 4.38
N GLN A 6 4.31 -16.87 3.50
CA GLN A 6 5.56 -16.88 2.73
C GLN A 6 5.74 -15.65 1.84
N CYS A 7 4.67 -15.18 1.21
CA CYS A 7 4.74 -14.03 0.29
C CYS A 7 4.79 -12.67 0.99
N LEU A 8 4.45 -12.57 2.29
CA LEU A 8 4.48 -11.33 3.06
C LEU A 8 5.45 -11.37 4.22
N ALA A 9 5.46 -12.43 5.02
CA ALA A 9 6.28 -12.50 6.22
C ALA A 9 7.78 -12.62 5.88
N LEU A 10 8.14 -13.45 4.90
CA LEU A 10 9.55 -13.63 4.53
C LEU A 10 10.16 -12.34 3.95
N PRO A 11 9.52 -11.68 2.95
CA PRO A 11 9.97 -10.36 2.51
C PRO A 11 10.05 -9.34 3.64
N TYR A 12 9.05 -9.32 4.52
CA TYR A 12 9.01 -8.41 5.66
C TYR A 12 10.22 -8.59 6.58
N VAL A 13 10.49 -9.81 7.02
CA VAL A 13 11.63 -10.10 7.90
C VAL A 13 12.95 -9.69 7.25
N ILE A 14 13.16 -10.05 5.97
CA ILE A 14 14.38 -9.69 5.24
C ILE A 14 14.55 -8.17 5.16
N MET A 15 13.48 -7.46 4.77
CA MET A 15 13.54 -6.01 4.59
C MET A 15 13.70 -5.26 5.91
N VAL A 16 12.95 -5.66 6.96
CA VAL A 16 13.08 -5.03 8.28
C VAL A 16 14.46 -5.27 8.86
N THR A 17 15.01 -6.48 8.74
CA THR A 17 16.38 -6.77 9.18
C THR A 17 17.39 -5.91 8.44
N GLY A 18 17.35 -5.90 7.10
CA GLY A 18 18.26 -5.12 6.29
C GLY A 18 18.16 -3.61 6.56
N PHE A 19 16.93 -3.11 6.72
CA PHE A 19 16.68 -1.69 6.99
C PHE A 19 17.08 -1.31 8.43
N SER A 20 16.92 -2.20 9.40
CA SER A 20 17.41 -1.99 10.77
C SER A 20 18.92 -1.88 10.79
N VAL A 21 19.63 -2.80 10.14
CA VAL A 21 21.10 -2.71 10.02
C VAL A 21 21.50 -1.41 9.33
N LEU A 22 20.83 -1.04 8.23
CA LEU A 22 21.14 0.20 7.52
C LEU A 22 20.88 1.44 8.39
N SER A 23 19.83 1.43 9.23
CA SER A 23 19.47 2.53 10.11
C SER A 23 20.49 2.81 11.22
N TYR A 24 21.30 1.82 11.57
CA TYR A 24 22.43 2.00 12.50
C TYR A 24 23.53 2.89 11.90
N TYR A 25 23.84 2.69 10.60
CA TYR A 25 24.85 3.50 9.90
C TYR A 25 24.30 4.82 9.36
N MET A 26 23.00 4.86 9.07
CA MET A 26 22.32 6.04 8.54
C MET A 26 21.11 6.36 9.42
N PRO A 27 21.27 7.18 10.46
CA PRO A 27 20.21 7.44 11.44
C PRO A 27 18.90 7.88 10.77
N VAL A 28 17.84 7.14 11.07
CA VAL A 28 16.46 7.42 10.64
C VAL A 28 15.57 7.45 11.85
N ARG A 29 14.40 8.05 11.70
CA ARG A 29 13.37 8.01 12.72
C ARG A 29 13.01 6.55 13.03
N ASP A 30 12.92 6.21 14.30
CA ASP A 30 12.61 4.86 14.79
C ASP A 30 13.67 3.78 14.43
N GLY A 31 14.90 4.19 14.06
CA GLY A 31 16.03 3.30 13.82
C GLY A 31 16.51 2.57 15.08
N ILE A 32 17.46 1.62 14.91
CA ILE A 32 18.15 0.97 16.02
C ILE A 32 19.32 1.83 16.51
N THR A 33 19.56 1.81 17.81
CA THR A 33 20.70 2.52 18.44
C THR A 33 21.92 1.62 18.61
N GLU A 34 21.70 0.32 18.68
CA GLU A 34 22.76 -0.70 18.83
C GLU A 34 22.51 -1.85 17.87
N LEU A 35 23.59 -2.38 17.31
CA LEU A 35 23.53 -3.54 16.42
C LEU A 35 23.41 -4.83 17.24
N SER A 36 22.23 -5.05 17.85
CA SER A 36 21.94 -6.24 18.66
C SER A 36 20.79 -7.05 18.08
N LEU A 37 20.84 -8.36 18.25
CA LEU A 37 19.74 -9.26 17.84
C LEU A 37 18.44 -8.95 18.57
N SER A 38 18.52 -8.44 19.80
CA SER A 38 17.37 -8.02 20.60
C SER A 38 16.64 -6.85 19.94
N GLN A 39 17.35 -5.78 19.55
CA GLN A 39 16.74 -4.62 18.89
C GLN A 39 16.19 -4.95 17.50
N ILE A 40 16.91 -5.77 16.73
CA ILE A 40 16.42 -6.25 15.44
C ILE A 40 15.15 -7.09 15.62
N GLY A 41 15.13 -7.98 16.62
CA GLY A 41 13.95 -8.80 16.96
C GLY A 41 12.76 -7.94 17.39
N GLU A 42 13.00 -6.88 18.18
CA GLU A 42 11.97 -5.92 18.55
C GLU A 42 11.36 -5.26 17.30
N LYS A 43 12.20 -4.82 16.34
CA LYS A 43 11.73 -4.21 15.08
C LYS A 43 10.94 -5.17 14.19
N ILE A 44 11.26 -6.46 14.23
CA ILE A 44 10.53 -7.47 13.47
C ILE A 44 9.16 -7.79 14.11
N PHE A 45 9.11 -7.96 15.44
CA PHE A 45 7.93 -8.53 16.09
C PHE A 45 7.05 -7.51 16.81
N ILE A 46 7.61 -6.38 17.26
CA ILE A 46 6.91 -5.43 18.14
C ILE A 46 6.71 -4.10 17.44
N THR A 47 7.78 -3.36 17.15
CA THR A 47 7.72 -2.00 16.60
C THR A 47 8.43 -1.95 15.27
N SER A 48 7.71 -2.09 14.17
CA SER A 48 8.34 -2.10 12.85
C SER A 48 9.00 -0.76 12.52
N ILE A 49 10.08 -0.83 11.73
CA ILE A 49 10.87 0.33 11.31
C ILE A 49 10.33 0.94 10.02
N GLY A 50 10.28 2.27 9.95
CA GLY A 50 9.90 3.00 8.74
C GLY A 50 8.53 2.57 8.22
N PRO A 51 8.32 2.47 6.90
CA PRO A 51 7.02 2.15 6.30
C PRO A 51 6.60 0.68 6.47
N TYR A 52 7.49 -0.21 6.93
CA TYR A 52 7.19 -1.65 7.03
C TYR A 52 6.14 -2.00 8.08
N TRP A 53 5.75 -1.05 8.97
CA TRP A 53 4.64 -1.21 9.89
C TRP A 53 3.33 -1.63 9.18
N PHE A 54 3.14 -1.19 7.93
CA PHE A 54 1.95 -1.56 7.16
C PHE A 54 1.92 -3.07 6.84
N ILE A 55 3.08 -3.66 6.45
CA ILE A 55 3.16 -5.11 6.21
C ILE A 55 2.98 -5.87 7.51
N GLN A 56 3.56 -5.41 8.61
CA GLN A 56 3.35 -5.98 9.95
C GLN A 56 1.86 -6.01 10.29
N THR A 57 1.16 -4.89 10.12
CA THR A 57 -0.29 -4.80 10.29
C THR A 57 -1.03 -5.81 9.41
N MET A 58 -0.67 -5.92 8.14
CA MET A 58 -1.29 -6.86 7.21
C MET A 58 -1.08 -8.32 7.65
N ILE A 59 0.11 -8.66 8.16
CA ILE A 59 0.42 -10.01 8.66
C ILE A 59 -0.41 -10.30 9.92
N ILE A 60 -0.40 -9.40 10.90
CA ILE A 60 -1.14 -9.57 12.16
C ILE A 60 -2.65 -9.66 11.87
N CYS A 61 -3.22 -8.65 11.23
CA CYS A 61 -4.66 -8.60 10.96
C CYS A 61 -5.12 -9.72 10.04
N GLY A 62 -4.32 -10.09 9.03
CA GLY A 62 -4.63 -11.21 8.14
C GLY A 62 -4.61 -12.57 8.85
N THR A 63 -3.70 -12.74 9.80
CA THR A 63 -3.62 -13.94 10.64
C THR A 63 -4.83 -14.01 11.57
N LEU A 64 -5.17 -12.92 12.25
CA LEU A 64 -6.35 -12.83 13.11
C LEU A 64 -7.64 -13.08 12.33
N TYR A 65 -7.75 -12.48 11.15
CA TYR A 65 -8.87 -12.72 10.25
C TYR A 65 -9.00 -14.21 9.89
N TYR A 66 -7.90 -14.86 9.52
CA TYR A 66 -7.89 -16.28 9.19
C TYR A 66 -8.42 -17.14 10.35
N PHE A 67 -7.98 -16.89 11.57
CA PHE A 67 -8.44 -17.63 12.74
C PHE A 67 -9.90 -17.30 13.10
N SER A 68 -10.30 -16.03 13.07
CA SER A 68 -11.65 -15.60 13.40
C SER A 68 -12.70 -16.15 12.44
N PHE A 69 -12.32 -16.32 11.17
CA PHE A 69 -13.17 -16.93 10.16
C PHE A 69 -12.87 -18.44 9.97
N ARG A 70 -12.24 -19.10 10.95
CA ARG A 70 -11.99 -20.56 11.01
C ARG A 70 -11.25 -21.11 9.80
N GLY A 71 -10.26 -20.42 9.30
CA GLY A 71 -9.44 -20.88 8.18
C GLY A 71 -10.16 -21.01 6.84
N ARG A 72 -11.32 -20.39 6.72
CA ARG A 72 -12.13 -20.40 5.50
C ARG A 72 -11.31 -19.88 4.33
N ASN A 73 -11.36 -20.60 3.20
CA ASN A 73 -10.68 -20.15 1.98
C ASN A 73 -11.23 -18.79 1.56
N TRP A 74 -10.33 -17.89 1.20
CA TRP A 74 -10.68 -16.54 0.77
C TRP A 74 -11.66 -16.50 -0.40
N ASN A 75 -11.65 -17.55 -1.24
CA ASN A 75 -12.55 -17.72 -2.38
C ASN A 75 -13.92 -18.35 -2.02
N ASP A 76 -13.99 -19.08 -0.90
CA ASP A 76 -15.19 -19.80 -0.47
C ASP A 76 -16.12 -18.96 0.43
N LEU A 77 -15.67 -17.76 0.83
CA LEU A 77 -16.38 -16.83 1.72
C LEU A 77 -17.79 -16.47 1.24
N HIS A 78 -18.10 -16.72 -0.02
CA HIS A 78 -19.36 -16.32 -0.63
C HIS A 78 -20.40 -17.45 -0.74
N LYS A 79 -20.04 -18.71 -0.54
CA LYS A 79 -20.92 -19.81 -0.95
C LYS A 79 -21.79 -20.42 0.15
N ASN A 80 -21.37 -20.53 1.41
CA ASN A 80 -22.05 -21.41 2.37
C ASN A 80 -22.18 -20.91 3.82
N TYR A 81 -22.18 -19.60 4.08
CA TYR A 81 -22.27 -19.11 5.46
C TYR A 81 -23.59 -18.38 5.72
N THR A 82 -24.20 -18.71 6.88
CA THR A 82 -25.35 -17.96 7.36
C THR A 82 -24.91 -16.56 7.77
N LYS A 83 -25.82 -15.59 7.70
CA LYS A 83 -25.56 -14.23 8.19
C LYS A 83 -25.11 -14.25 9.65
N ARG A 84 -25.67 -15.14 10.47
CA ARG A 84 -25.32 -15.32 11.89
C ARG A 84 -23.86 -15.70 12.09
N ASP A 85 -23.36 -16.66 11.29
CA ASP A 85 -21.95 -17.10 11.39
C ASP A 85 -20.99 -15.99 10.97
N THR A 86 -21.37 -15.17 10.01
CA THR A 86 -20.57 -14.02 9.58
C THR A 86 -20.48 -12.95 10.68
N TYR A 87 -21.60 -12.62 11.33
CA TYR A 87 -21.61 -11.66 12.45
C TYR A 87 -20.81 -12.17 13.66
N ALA A 88 -20.95 -13.46 13.99
CA ALA A 88 -20.16 -14.06 15.07
C ALA A 88 -18.65 -13.99 14.78
N SER A 89 -18.23 -14.31 13.55
CA SER A 89 -16.83 -14.20 13.14
C SER A 89 -16.33 -12.76 13.13
N LEU A 90 -17.15 -11.79 12.69
CA LEU A 90 -16.81 -10.36 12.76
C LEU A 90 -16.66 -9.89 14.20
N PHE A 91 -17.53 -10.33 15.10
CA PHE A 91 -17.43 -10.00 16.53
C PHE A 91 -16.14 -10.55 17.15
N VAL A 92 -15.83 -11.84 16.93
CA VAL A 92 -14.58 -12.43 17.39
C VAL A 92 -13.36 -11.69 16.82
N PHE A 93 -13.40 -11.35 15.53
CA PHE A 93 -12.34 -10.59 14.87
C PHE A 93 -12.18 -9.19 15.48
N ALA A 94 -13.27 -8.46 15.70
CA ALA A 94 -13.24 -7.15 16.35
C ALA A 94 -12.64 -7.23 17.77
N LEU A 95 -13.06 -8.22 18.54
CA LEU A 95 -12.55 -8.41 19.91
C LEU A 95 -11.05 -8.72 19.91
N THR A 96 -10.59 -9.61 19.04
CA THR A 96 -9.15 -9.94 18.93
C THR A 96 -8.31 -8.76 18.47
N LEU A 97 -8.82 -7.94 17.52
CA LEU A 97 -8.19 -6.69 17.10
C LEU A 97 -8.08 -5.70 18.27
N LEU A 98 -9.16 -5.51 19.04
CA LEU A 98 -9.17 -4.62 20.21
C LEU A 98 -8.15 -5.08 21.28
N LEU A 99 -8.03 -6.37 21.53
CA LEU A 99 -7.07 -6.90 22.48
C LEU A 99 -5.62 -6.66 22.02
N ILE A 100 -5.31 -6.95 20.75
CA ILE A 100 -3.95 -6.80 20.24
C ILE A 100 -3.60 -5.31 20.03
N SER A 101 -4.56 -4.44 19.74
CA SER A 101 -4.32 -3.00 19.62
C SER A 101 -3.91 -2.32 20.95
N LYS A 102 -3.99 -3.03 22.08
CA LYS A 102 -3.40 -2.60 23.36
C LYS A 102 -1.89 -2.84 23.45
N THR A 103 -1.34 -3.60 22.53
CA THR A 103 0.10 -3.85 22.44
C THR A 103 0.75 -2.88 21.45
N PRO A 104 2.05 -2.60 21.55
CA PRO A 104 2.76 -1.75 20.60
C PRO A 104 2.86 -2.34 19.18
N ALA A 105 2.53 -3.64 19.01
CA ALA A 105 2.61 -4.33 17.71
C ALA A 105 1.53 -3.91 16.70
N LEU A 106 0.42 -3.33 17.16
CA LEU A 106 -0.69 -2.94 16.30
C LEU A 106 -1.35 -1.66 16.81
N SER A 107 -1.30 -0.57 16.05
CA SER A 107 -2.01 0.64 16.43
C SER A 107 -3.54 0.46 16.33
N ALA A 108 -4.27 1.11 17.24
CA ALA A 108 -5.74 1.07 17.24
C ALA A 108 -6.33 1.60 15.93
N SER A 109 -5.73 2.64 15.35
CA SER A 109 -6.15 3.22 14.07
C SER A 109 -5.98 2.24 12.92
N ALA A 110 -4.82 1.55 12.83
CA ALA A 110 -4.57 0.55 11.79
C ALA A 110 -5.53 -0.64 11.93
N ALA A 111 -5.80 -1.09 13.18
CA ALA A 111 -6.79 -2.12 13.46
C ALA A 111 -8.20 -1.72 13.00
N ALA A 112 -8.62 -0.47 13.29
CA ALA A 112 -9.91 0.05 12.89
C ALA A 112 -10.06 0.12 11.36
N TYR A 113 -9.05 0.63 10.65
CA TYR A 113 -9.08 0.70 9.18
C TYR A 113 -9.12 -0.68 8.53
N TYR A 114 -8.36 -1.62 9.06
CA TYR A 114 -8.41 -2.99 8.58
C TYR A 114 -9.79 -3.62 8.81
N PHE A 115 -10.38 -3.39 9.99
CA PHE A 115 -11.72 -3.86 10.32
C PHE A 115 -12.78 -3.30 9.36
N ILE A 116 -12.74 -1.99 9.06
CA ILE A 116 -13.64 -1.36 8.08
C ILE A 116 -13.52 -2.05 6.72
N GLY A 117 -12.29 -2.32 6.25
CA GLY A 117 -12.05 -3.04 5.01
C GLY A 117 -12.65 -4.44 5.00
N VAL A 118 -12.57 -5.17 6.13
CA VAL A 118 -13.18 -6.49 6.29
C VAL A 118 -14.71 -6.40 6.28
N VAL A 119 -15.30 -5.43 6.96
CA VAL A 119 -16.77 -5.21 6.96
C VAL A 119 -17.28 -4.92 5.55
N ILE A 120 -16.61 -4.02 4.81
CA ILE A 120 -16.95 -3.71 3.41
C ILE A 120 -16.89 -4.98 2.56
N ARG A 121 -15.82 -5.78 2.72
CA ARG A 121 -15.68 -7.05 1.99
C ARG A 121 -16.79 -8.04 2.33
N GLN A 122 -17.16 -8.17 3.60
CA GLN A 122 -18.22 -9.10 4.05
C GLN A 122 -19.62 -8.64 3.64
N SER A 123 -19.82 -7.32 3.44
CA SER A 123 -21.09 -6.78 2.95
C SER A 123 -21.39 -7.17 1.50
N LYS A 124 -20.43 -7.81 0.79
CA LYS A 124 -20.51 -8.15 -0.63
C LYS A 124 -20.79 -6.94 -1.53
N THR A 125 -20.49 -5.75 -1.06
CA THR A 125 -20.65 -4.53 -1.85
C THR A 125 -19.64 -4.53 -2.99
N GLU A 126 -20.10 -4.35 -4.21
CA GLU A 126 -19.26 -4.21 -5.37
C GLU A 126 -18.45 -2.90 -5.28
N TRP A 127 -17.17 -2.95 -5.64
CA TRP A 127 -16.30 -1.78 -5.64
C TRP A 127 -16.87 -0.63 -6.50
N SER A 128 -17.51 -0.96 -7.62
CA SER A 128 -18.17 -0.01 -8.51
C SER A 128 -19.34 0.75 -7.86
N LYS A 129 -19.95 0.18 -6.81
CA LYS A 129 -21.00 0.84 -6.03
C LYS A 129 -20.42 1.71 -4.91
N LEU A 130 -19.26 1.33 -4.38
CA LEU A 130 -18.59 2.06 -3.30
C LEU A 130 -17.80 3.25 -3.83
N PHE A 131 -17.12 3.06 -4.94
CA PHE A 131 -16.31 4.09 -5.59
C PHE A 131 -16.87 4.38 -6.98
N ARG A 132 -17.26 5.65 -7.18
CA ARG A 132 -17.73 6.14 -8.47
C ARG A 132 -16.74 7.17 -9.00
N HIS A 133 -16.76 7.39 -10.31
CA HIS A 133 -16.00 8.46 -10.97
C HIS A 133 -16.70 9.81 -10.77
N GLU A 134 -16.64 10.33 -9.57
CA GLU A 134 -17.37 11.53 -9.16
C GLU A 134 -16.50 12.76 -9.38
N PHE A 135 -16.96 13.67 -10.23
CA PHE A 135 -16.25 14.92 -10.50
C PHE A 135 -16.12 15.81 -9.26
N PHE A 136 -17.15 15.90 -8.45
CA PHE A 136 -17.11 16.72 -7.23
C PHE A 136 -16.12 16.21 -6.16
N ALA A 137 -15.69 14.96 -6.26
CA ALA A 137 -14.68 14.41 -5.35
C ALA A 137 -13.35 15.18 -5.41
N ILE A 138 -13.04 15.82 -6.57
CA ILE A 138 -11.86 16.67 -6.73
C ILE A 138 -11.94 17.87 -5.77
N PHE A 139 -13.08 18.56 -5.75
CA PHE A 139 -13.27 19.74 -4.89
C PHE A 139 -13.27 19.36 -3.42
N LEU A 140 -13.93 18.25 -3.07
CA LEU A 140 -13.93 17.75 -1.71
C LEU A 140 -12.52 17.35 -1.27
N TRP A 141 -11.74 16.73 -2.16
CA TRP A 141 -10.35 16.37 -1.85
C TRP A 141 -9.48 17.60 -1.65
N ILE A 142 -9.57 18.61 -2.53
CA ILE A 142 -8.85 19.88 -2.37
C ILE A 142 -9.23 20.53 -1.03
N TYR A 143 -10.51 20.54 -0.67
CA TYR A 143 -10.97 21.07 0.63
C TYR A 143 -10.35 20.30 1.80
N LEU A 144 -10.32 18.98 1.74
CA LEU A 144 -9.70 18.14 2.78
C LEU A 144 -8.20 18.40 2.89
N LEU A 145 -7.49 18.56 1.75
CA LEU A 145 -6.06 18.88 1.74
C LEU A 145 -5.73 20.25 2.34
N TYR A 146 -6.69 21.18 2.32
CA TYR A 146 -6.53 22.50 2.94
C TYR A 146 -6.65 22.46 4.48
N ARG A 147 -7.11 21.37 5.07
CA ARG A 147 -7.22 21.20 6.51
C ARG A 147 -5.92 20.65 7.08
N ASP A 148 -5.46 21.19 8.21
CA ASP A 148 -4.22 20.79 8.87
C ASP A 148 -4.28 19.38 9.48
N ASP A 149 -5.49 18.89 9.78
CA ASP A 149 -5.75 17.60 10.47
C ASP A 149 -6.10 16.43 9.53
N TRP A 150 -6.08 16.63 8.22
CA TRP A 150 -6.53 15.60 7.27
C TRP A 150 -5.63 14.35 7.21
N TYR A 151 -4.36 14.49 7.56
CA TYR A 151 -3.38 13.41 7.54
C TYR A 151 -3.15 12.74 8.90
N ASP A 152 -3.81 13.20 9.96
CA ASP A 152 -3.68 12.62 11.28
C ASP A 152 -4.29 11.22 11.34
N TRP A 153 -3.47 10.25 11.72
CA TRP A 153 -3.90 8.86 11.87
C TRP A 153 -4.95 8.73 12.98
N GLY A 154 -6.06 8.07 12.63
CA GLY A 154 -7.20 7.90 13.53
C GLY A 154 -8.33 8.90 13.24
N ASN A 155 -8.11 9.88 12.39
CA ASN A 155 -9.13 10.82 11.96
C ASN A 155 -9.97 10.23 10.82
N LEU A 156 -11.29 10.43 10.85
CA LEU A 156 -12.18 10.06 9.76
C LEU A 156 -11.88 10.81 8.45
N ALA A 157 -11.26 11.98 8.54
CA ALA A 157 -10.83 12.75 7.36
C ALA A 157 -9.92 11.93 6.43
N ILE A 158 -9.04 11.06 6.96
CA ILE A 158 -8.23 10.15 6.15
C ILE A 158 -9.08 9.19 5.33
N VAL A 159 -10.14 8.63 5.91
CA VAL A 159 -11.04 7.69 5.21
C VAL A 159 -11.71 8.41 4.04
N PHE A 160 -12.20 9.62 4.27
CA PHE A 160 -12.81 10.45 3.22
C PHE A 160 -11.78 10.86 2.16
N SER A 161 -10.56 11.24 2.56
CA SER A 161 -9.48 11.56 1.63
C SER A 161 -9.11 10.36 0.74
N CYS A 162 -9.02 9.17 1.31
CA CYS A 162 -8.82 7.95 0.52
C CYS A 162 -9.97 7.69 -0.46
N TRP A 163 -11.22 7.88 -0.03
CA TRP A 163 -12.38 7.74 -0.90
C TRP A 163 -12.35 8.76 -2.05
N CYS A 164 -12.07 10.03 -1.74
CA CYS A 164 -11.94 11.09 -2.75
C CYS A 164 -10.81 10.79 -3.73
N CYS A 165 -9.64 10.39 -3.24
CA CYS A 165 -8.48 10.03 -4.06
C CYS A 165 -8.82 8.91 -5.05
N ILE A 166 -9.46 7.82 -4.58
CA ILE A 166 -9.87 6.71 -5.44
C ILE A 166 -10.91 7.18 -6.48
N SER A 167 -11.89 8.00 -6.07
CA SER A 167 -12.89 8.55 -6.98
C SER A 167 -12.27 9.47 -8.05
N CYS A 168 -11.27 10.29 -7.68
CA CYS A 168 -10.50 11.09 -8.62
C CYS A 168 -9.70 10.25 -9.61
N LEU A 169 -9.08 9.16 -9.14
CA LEU A 169 -8.34 8.24 -10.02
C LEU A 169 -9.28 7.54 -11.01
N LEU A 170 -10.49 7.15 -10.58
CA LEU A 170 -11.50 6.58 -11.47
C LEU A 170 -12.02 7.63 -12.48
N PHE A 171 -12.18 8.87 -12.05
CA PHE A 171 -12.53 9.97 -12.96
C PHE A 171 -11.42 10.22 -13.98
N LEU A 172 -10.16 10.24 -13.56
CA LEU A 172 -9.02 10.34 -14.47
C LEU A 172 -8.99 9.18 -15.48
N GLN A 173 -9.22 7.95 -15.01
CA GLN A 173 -9.34 6.79 -15.90
C GLN A 173 -10.46 6.99 -16.93
N HIS A 174 -11.63 7.49 -16.50
CA HIS A 174 -12.74 7.79 -17.40
C HIS A 174 -12.35 8.81 -18.46
N LEU A 175 -11.64 9.89 -18.07
CA LEU A 175 -11.13 10.89 -19.02
C LEU A 175 -10.14 10.30 -20.03
N LEU A 176 -9.24 9.41 -19.57
CA LEU A 176 -8.28 8.73 -20.44
C LEU A 176 -8.95 7.74 -21.42
N ASP A 177 -10.17 7.30 -21.14
CA ASP A 177 -10.94 6.42 -22.03
C ASP A 177 -11.71 7.18 -23.12
N ILE A 178 -11.89 8.50 -22.99
CA ILE A 178 -12.63 9.35 -23.96
C ILE A 178 -12.00 9.30 -25.35
N PRO A 179 -10.67 9.56 -25.55
CA PRO A 179 -10.06 9.53 -26.87
C PRO A 179 -10.21 8.19 -27.59
N GLU A 180 -10.19 7.08 -26.87
CA GLU A 180 -10.39 5.76 -27.46
C GLU A 180 -11.80 5.58 -28.04
N ARG A 181 -12.82 6.16 -27.40
CA ARG A 181 -14.22 6.10 -27.88
C ARG A 181 -14.44 6.89 -29.13
N PHE A 182 -13.63 7.94 -29.39
CA PHE A 182 -13.77 8.85 -30.51
C PHE A 182 -12.62 8.75 -31.54
N LYS A 183 -11.79 7.72 -31.46
CA LYS A 183 -10.59 7.55 -32.31
C LYS A 183 -10.87 7.57 -33.81
N ASP A 184 -12.05 7.11 -34.22
CA ASP A 184 -12.43 6.99 -35.64
C ASP A 184 -12.87 8.35 -36.25
N PHE A 185 -13.05 9.40 -35.44
CA PHE A 185 -13.49 10.71 -35.91
C PHE A 185 -12.38 11.54 -36.54
N SER A 186 -11.11 11.33 -36.14
CA SER A 186 -10.00 12.14 -36.65
C SER A 186 -8.64 11.47 -36.40
N PRO A 187 -7.69 11.57 -37.38
CA PRO A 187 -6.32 11.07 -37.17
C PRO A 187 -5.60 11.73 -35.97
N MET A 188 -5.99 12.94 -35.59
CA MET A 188 -5.45 13.59 -34.39
C MET A 188 -5.95 12.91 -33.13
N ILE A 189 -7.23 12.56 -33.07
CA ILE A 189 -7.82 11.84 -31.92
C ILE A 189 -7.21 10.44 -31.80
N GLU A 190 -6.96 9.76 -32.91
CA GLU A 190 -6.26 8.46 -32.92
C GLU A 190 -4.85 8.54 -32.30
N LYS A 191 -4.08 9.60 -32.63
CA LYS A 191 -2.77 9.84 -32.01
C LYS A 191 -2.88 10.07 -30.51
N VAL A 192 -3.85 10.88 -30.07
CA VAL A 192 -4.11 11.12 -28.64
C VAL A 192 -4.52 9.82 -27.94
N ALA A 193 -5.40 9.02 -28.54
CA ALA A 193 -5.80 7.72 -28.00
C ALA A 193 -4.61 6.76 -27.83
N LYS A 194 -3.67 6.72 -28.77
CA LYS A 194 -2.43 5.93 -28.65
C LYS A 194 -1.57 6.38 -27.47
N VAL A 195 -1.46 7.68 -27.23
CA VAL A 195 -0.70 8.23 -26.10
C VAL A 195 -1.40 7.91 -24.77
N THR A 196 -2.71 8.15 -24.68
CA THR A 196 -3.48 7.86 -23.44
C THR A 196 -3.47 6.37 -23.10
N ASN A 197 -3.54 5.48 -24.08
CA ASN A 197 -3.43 4.05 -23.87
C ASN A 197 -2.05 3.64 -23.33
N ARG A 198 -0.97 4.24 -23.84
CA ARG A 198 0.38 4.00 -23.26
C ARG A 198 0.49 4.46 -21.82
N ILE A 199 -0.06 5.63 -21.49
CA ILE A 199 -0.11 6.13 -20.11
C ILE A 199 -0.87 5.13 -19.22
N LYS A 200 -2.05 4.70 -19.66
CA LYS A 200 -2.90 3.73 -18.97
C LYS A 200 -2.18 2.41 -18.74
N ASP A 201 -1.54 1.85 -19.76
CA ASP A 201 -0.77 0.61 -19.64
C ASP A 201 0.39 0.76 -18.65
N THR A 202 1.07 1.91 -18.64
CA THR A 202 2.13 2.21 -17.68
C THR A 202 1.59 2.28 -16.26
N LEU A 203 0.47 2.97 -16.04
CA LEU A 203 -0.17 3.06 -14.72
C LEU A 203 -0.66 1.69 -14.24
N LEU A 204 -1.23 0.89 -15.13
CA LEU A 204 -1.64 -0.49 -14.82
C LEU A 204 -0.44 -1.38 -14.46
N TYR A 205 0.67 -1.24 -15.18
CA TYR A 205 1.90 -1.96 -14.87
C TYR A 205 2.44 -1.58 -13.49
N ILE A 206 2.49 -0.28 -13.17
CA ILE A 206 2.87 0.20 -11.83
C ILE A 206 1.92 -0.36 -10.77
N GLY A 207 0.60 -0.28 -11.01
CA GLY A 207 -0.42 -0.78 -10.10
C GLY A 207 -0.34 -2.29 -9.83
N ARG A 208 0.02 -3.10 -10.84
CA ARG A 208 0.23 -4.55 -10.66
C ARG A 208 1.50 -4.87 -9.87
N ASN A 209 2.46 -3.97 -9.85
CA ASN A 209 3.76 -4.14 -9.22
C ASN A 209 3.94 -3.29 -7.95
N THR A 210 2.85 -2.95 -7.25
CA THR A 210 2.90 -2.13 -6.02
C THR A 210 3.67 -2.80 -4.90
N LEU A 211 3.65 -4.12 -4.76
CA LEU A 211 4.36 -4.82 -3.68
C LEU A 211 5.89 -4.66 -3.78
N PRO A 212 6.56 -4.92 -4.91
CA PRO A 212 7.97 -4.60 -5.06
C PRO A 212 8.31 -3.12 -4.83
N ILE A 213 7.47 -2.22 -5.36
CA ILE A 213 7.65 -0.78 -5.15
C ILE A 213 7.59 -0.47 -3.65
N TYR A 214 6.59 -0.99 -2.95
CA TYR A 214 6.43 -0.77 -1.52
C TYR A 214 7.62 -1.32 -0.70
N LEU A 215 8.17 -2.47 -1.08
CA LEU A 215 9.29 -3.08 -0.38
C LEU A 215 10.61 -2.29 -0.54
N PHE A 216 10.87 -1.76 -1.74
CA PHE A 216 12.17 -1.17 -2.06
C PHE A 216 12.20 0.36 -2.06
N HIS A 217 11.05 1.07 -2.12
CA HIS A 217 11.04 2.53 -2.14
C HIS A 217 11.76 3.18 -0.94
N PRO A 218 11.78 2.58 0.29
CA PRO A 218 12.45 3.23 1.41
C PRO A 218 13.95 3.44 1.19
N ILE A 219 14.59 2.60 0.37
CA ILE A 219 16.01 2.76 -0.02
C ILE A 219 16.18 4.09 -0.75
N PHE A 220 15.27 4.41 -1.69
CA PHE A 220 15.35 5.63 -2.50
C PHE A 220 14.96 6.87 -1.71
N THR A 221 13.97 6.77 -0.82
CA THR A 221 13.58 7.89 0.06
C THR A 221 14.67 8.20 1.08
N MET A 222 15.43 7.21 1.55
CA MET A 222 16.62 7.47 2.37
C MET A 222 17.74 8.13 1.54
N ALA A 223 17.98 7.62 0.33
CA ALA A 223 18.98 8.20 -0.57
C ALA A 223 18.63 9.63 -1.01
N ALA A 224 17.34 10.02 -0.94
CA ALA A 224 16.89 11.35 -1.27
C ALA A 224 17.58 12.45 -0.46
N LYS A 225 17.99 12.16 0.78
CA LYS A 225 18.75 13.09 1.61
C LYS A 225 20.06 13.59 0.96
N PHE A 226 20.68 12.77 0.12
CA PHE A 226 21.96 13.12 -0.53
C PHE A 226 21.77 14.09 -1.70
N TYR A 227 20.65 14.05 -2.40
CA TYR A 227 20.40 14.94 -3.54
C TYR A 227 19.39 16.05 -3.24
N HIS A 228 18.78 16.09 -2.05
CA HIS A 228 17.90 17.18 -1.64
C HIS A 228 18.52 18.57 -1.82
N PRO A 229 19.80 18.82 -1.49
CA PRO A 229 20.40 20.13 -1.67
C PRO A 229 20.42 20.62 -3.12
N LEU A 230 20.37 19.73 -4.12
CA LEU A 230 20.32 20.09 -5.52
C LEU A 230 18.99 20.77 -5.91
N PHE A 231 17.97 20.69 -5.08
CA PHE A 231 16.64 21.28 -5.28
C PHE A 231 16.39 22.52 -4.44
N ALA A 232 17.43 23.09 -3.78
CA ALA A 232 17.31 24.30 -2.97
C ALA A 232 16.75 25.52 -3.72
N TRP A 233 16.75 25.48 -5.06
CA TRP A 233 16.14 26.48 -5.93
C TRP A 233 14.61 26.43 -5.99
N ASP A 234 13.97 25.31 -5.57
CA ASP A 234 12.52 25.12 -5.58
C ASP A 234 11.96 25.16 -4.15
N PRO A 235 11.47 26.31 -3.66
CA PRO A 235 10.90 26.44 -2.33
C PRO A 235 9.64 25.60 -2.10
N SER A 236 8.97 25.15 -3.18
CA SER A 236 7.76 24.33 -3.08
C SER A 236 8.06 22.85 -2.85
N GLU A 237 9.32 22.43 -3.00
CA GLU A 237 9.78 21.03 -2.93
C GLU A 237 9.07 20.07 -3.90
N ILE A 238 8.24 20.58 -4.83
CA ILE A 238 7.49 19.76 -5.78
C ILE A 238 8.43 19.04 -6.73
N SER A 239 9.47 19.71 -7.22
CA SER A 239 10.46 19.11 -8.12
C SER A 239 11.23 17.99 -7.44
N PHE A 240 11.63 18.20 -6.18
CA PHE A 240 12.30 17.20 -5.36
C PHE A 240 11.39 15.98 -5.12
N ALA A 241 10.13 16.21 -4.73
CA ALA A 241 9.16 15.16 -4.53
C ALA A 241 8.91 14.35 -5.81
N ALA A 242 8.72 15.02 -6.96
CA ALA A 242 8.50 14.37 -8.24
C ALA A 242 9.68 13.47 -8.65
N VAL A 243 10.92 13.97 -8.55
CA VAL A 243 12.11 13.20 -8.87
C VAL A 243 12.27 12.01 -7.91
N THR A 244 12.02 12.22 -6.62
CA THR A 244 12.12 11.14 -5.61
C THR A 244 11.10 10.03 -5.89
N VAL A 245 9.85 10.36 -6.23
CA VAL A 245 8.81 9.40 -6.58
C VAL A 245 9.20 8.61 -7.84
N ILE A 246 9.68 9.29 -8.88
CA ILE A 246 10.10 8.64 -10.13
C ILE A 246 11.28 7.67 -9.86
N LEU A 247 12.29 8.11 -9.12
CA LEU A 247 13.44 7.27 -8.75
C LEU A 247 13.01 6.09 -7.90
N ALA A 248 12.11 6.29 -6.93
CA ALA A 248 11.59 5.23 -6.09
C ALA A 248 10.83 4.17 -6.90
N ILE A 249 9.98 4.58 -7.86
CA ILE A 249 9.24 3.64 -8.71
C ILE A 249 10.19 2.89 -9.64
N ILE A 250 10.98 3.61 -10.43
CA ILE A 250 11.88 3.01 -11.43
C ILE A 250 12.93 2.13 -10.74
N GLY A 251 13.56 2.65 -9.69
CA GLY A 251 14.58 1.93 -8.95
C GLY A 251 14.06 0.67 -8.28
N SER A 252 12.88 0.73 -7.68
CA SER A 252 12.24 -0.46 -7.08
C SER A 252 11.92 -1.54 -8.11
N LEU A 253 11.42 -1.16 -9.28
CA LEU A 253 11.14 -2.09 -10.39
C LEU A 253 12.43 -2.68 -10.96
N LEU A 254 13.50 -1.89 -11.06
CA LEU A 254 14.82 -2.36 -11.48
C LEU A 254 15.40 -3.37 -10.49
N ILE A 255 15.34 -3.09 -9.19
CA ILE A 255 15.79 -4.04 -8.15
C ILE A 255 15.00 -5.35 -8.29
N ALA A 256 13.67 -5.28 -8.39
CA ALA A 256 12.84 -6.47 -8.55
C ALA A 256 13.24 -7.28 -9.80
N LYS A 257 13.50 -6.61 -10.93
CA LYS A 257 13.94 -7.26 -12.18
C LYS A 257 15.32 -7.92 -12.05
N VAL A 258 16.26 -7.27 -11.36
CA VAL A 258 17.58 -7.84 -11.06
C VAL A 258 17.44 -9.07 -10.18
N MET A 259 16.61 -9.00 -9.13
CA MET A 259 16.34 -10.12 -8.24
C MET A 259 15.72 -11.33 -8.96
N GLU A 260 14.85 -11.11 -9.93
CA GLU A 260 14.31 -12.19 -10.76
C GLU A 260 15.43 -12.87 -11.59
N LYS A 261 16.30 -12.06 -12.21
CA LYS A 261 17.41 -12.59 -13.03
C LYS A 261 18.43 -13.35 -12.20
N THR A 262 18.70 -12.92 -10.98
CA THR A 262 19.68 -13.55 -10.06
C THR A 262 19.05 -14.66 -9.22
N LYS A 263 17.78 -15.00 -9.42
CA LYS A 263 17.02 -15.96 -8.61
C LYS A 263 16.85 -15.57 -7.14
N LEU A 264 17.30 -14.39 -6.73
CA LEU A 264 17.09 -13.87 -5.37
C LEU A 264 15.60 -13.63 -5.07
N ALA A 265 14.75 -13.57 -6.10
CA ALA A 265 13.31 -13.51 -5.95
C ALA A 265 12.72 -14.68 -5.13
N TYR A 266 13.37 -15.84 -5.10
CA TYR A 266 12.96 -16.98 -4.27
C TYR A 266 13.05 -16.68 -2.77
N LEU A 267 13.95 -15.78 -2.34
CA LEU A 267 14.00 -15.28 -0.95
C LEU A 267 12.72 -14.52 -0.54
N PHE A 268 11.92 -14.10 -1.53
CA PHE A 268 10.65 -13.43 -1.32
C PHE A 268 9.45 -14.37 -1.57
N GLY A 269 9.68 -15.69 -1.47
CA GLY A 269 8.65 -16.71 -1.59
C GLY A 269 8.09 -16.93 -2.99
N LYS A 270 8.65 -16.25 -4.02
CA LYS A 270 8.22 -16.38 -5.41
C LYS A 270 9.41 -16.25 -6.36
N GLY A 271 9.43 -17.09 -7.41
CA GLY A 271 10.45 -16.96 -8.46
C GLY A 271 10.22 -15.75 -9.38
N LYS A 272 9.05 -15.10 -9.31
CA LYS A 272 8.67 -13.93 -10.12
C LYS A 272 8.04 -12.86 -9.22
N LEU A 273 8.66 -11.69 -9.15
CA LEU A 273 8.20 -10.54 -8.36
C LEU A 273 7.35 -9.58 -9.20
N LEU A 274 7.70 -9.41 -10.48
CA LEU A 274 6.99 -8.55 -11.42
C LEU A 274 5.84 -9.30 -12.12
N ARG A 275 4.74 -8.59 -12.38
CA ARG A 275 3.52 -9.12 -13.02
C ARG A 275 3.18 -8.38 -14.31
#